data_7d11547ab99acd2222b7f655c1855bf7
#
_entry.id   7d11547ab99acd2222b7f655c1855bf7
#
_cell.length_a   1.000
_cell.length_b   1.000
_cell.length_c   1.000
_cell.angle_alpha   90.00
_cell.angle_beta   90.00
_cell.angle_gamma   90.00
#
_symmetry.space_group_name_H-M   'P 1'
#
loop_
_entity.id
_entity.type
_entity.pdbx_description
1 polymer ?
#
loop_
_entity_poly.entity_id
_entity_poly.type
_entity_poly.pdbx_seq_one_letter_code
_entity_poly.pdbx_strand_id
1 'polypeptide(L)'
;MIGVIGGNGVAATNRLTVLVEELYTRSGAYRDAHHPEMIIWQATQVPSRSMYLEGRGDSFIPGYVEIGKKLKGCGCTELCMCCNTAHYAIRELEDRIGLPFINLLEEVARKSSRLGVRRIGMMCSDGLRKVGLYEQWFQTIDPSMRLIYPNEDVQKLVTLGICNAKNLKRYDNKSDQYPEYLFSLICDWLLQQDVDCIVGGCTDISAVFCPTKWHDVPYVDSLTVLAESIYERTHNTRT
;
A
#
# COMPACT_ATOMS: atom_id res chain seq x y z
N MET A 1 -20.56 -1.76 -4.03
CA MET A 1 -19.55 -2.81 -4.35
C MET A 1 -18.22 -2.16 -4.68
N ILE A 2 -17.11 -2.64 -4.10
CA ILE A 2 -15.76 -2.12 -4.33
C ILE A 2 -15.03 -2.94 -5.38
N GLY A 3 -14.39 -2.26 -6.35
CA GLY A 3 -13.50 -2.86 -7.32
C GLY A 3 -12.02 -2.69 -6.91
N VAL A 4 -11.26 -3.79 -6.90
CA VAL A 4 -9.84 -3.79 -6.55
C VAL A 4 -8.99 -4.03 -7.80
N ILE A 5 -8.19 -3.04 -8.19
CA ILE A 5 -7.13 -3.22 -9.18
C ILE A 5 -5.90 -3.78 -8.46
N GLY A 6 -5.82 -5.09 -8.42
CA GLY A 6 -4.76 -5.88 -7.79
C GLY A 6 -3.71 -6.37 -8.80
N GLY A 7 -2.96 -7.41 -8.43
CA GLY A 7 -1.94 -8.04 -9.30
C GLY A 7 -0.63 -7.25 -9.43
N ASN A 8 -0.51 -6.13 -8.72
CA ASN A 8 0.66 -5.25 -8.73
C ASN A 8 1.72 -5.63 -7.68
N GLY A 9 1.52 -6.70 -7.11
CA GLY A 9 2.02 -7.64 -6.16
C GLY A 9 0.91 -8.64 -5.90
N VAL A 10 1.02 -9.84 -6.48
CA VAL A 10 -0.02 -10.88 -6.33
C VAL A 10 -0.18 -11.25 -4.85
N ALA A 11 0.94 -11.43 -4.13
CA ALA A 11 0.93 -11.72 -2.71
C ALA A 11 0.27 -10.60 -1.88
N ALA A 12 0.55 -9.34 -2.20
CA ALA A 12 -0.07 -8.19 -1.56
C ALA A 12 -1.59 -8.15 -1.80
N THR A 13 -2.04 -8.45 -3.01
CA THR A 13 -3.48 -8.51 -3.32
C THR A 13 -4.18 -9.62 -2.54
N ASN A 14 -3.56 -10.81 -2.44
CA ASN A 14 -4.09 -11.91 -1.64
C ASN A 14 -4.12 -11.53 -0.15
N ARG A 15 -3.09 -10.87 0.36
CA ARG A 15 -3.04 -10.39 1.75
C ARG A 15 -4.12 -9.35 2.04
N LEU A 16 -4.43 -8.44 1.10
CA LEU A 16 -5.53 -7.49 1.24
C LEU A 16 -6.86 -8.21 1.50
N THR A 17 -7.15 -9.28 0.76
CA THR A 17 -8.37 -10.07 0.93
C THR A 17 -8.46 -10.66 2.32
N VAL A 18 -7.35 -11.21 2.82
CA VAL A 18 -7.27 -11.75 4.19
C VAL A 18 -7.45 -10.65 5.24
N LEU A 19 -6.82 -9.49 5.08
CA LEU A 19 -6.95 -8.37 6.02
C LEU A 19 -8.40 -7.85 6.11
N VAL A 20 -9.07 -7.74 4.97
CA VAL A 20 -10.50 -7.35 4.95
C VAL A 20 -11.35 -8.39 5.65
N GLU A 21 -11.16 -9.68 5.38
CA GLU A 21 -11.85 -10.76 6.04
C GLU A 21 -11.62 -10.73 7.56
N GLU A 22 -10.37 -10.61 8.00
CA GLU A 22 -10.00 -10.52 9.43
C GLU A 22 -10.70 -9.35 10.14
N LEU A 23 -10.81 -8.18 9.51
CA LEU A 23 -11.50 -7.01 10.08
C LEU A 23 -12.98 -7.28 10.30
N TYR A 24 -13.66 -7.86 9.32
CA TYR A 24 -15.07 -8.20 9.44
C TYR A 24 -15.32 -9.27 10.49
N THR A 25 -14.51 -10.32 10.51
CA THR A 25 -14.62 -11.40 11.50
C THR A 25 -14.40 -10.87 12.93
N ARG A 26 -13.40 -10.02 13.15
CA ARG A 26 -13.18 -9.36 14.45
C ARG A 26 -14.32 -8.45 14.87
N SER A 27 -15.08 -7.92 13.92
CA SER A 27 -16.26 -7.07 14.16
C SER A 27 -17.55 -7.89 14.36
N GLY A 28 -17.45 -9.23 14.39
CA GLY A 28 -18.58 -10.12 14.66
C GLY A 28 -19.24 -10.71 13.42
N ALA A 29 -18.63 -10.61 12.23
CA ALA A 29 -19.11 -11.33 11.05
C ALA A 29 -18.98 -12.85 11.26
N TYR A 30 -20.07 -13.59 11.02
CA TYR A 30 -20.13 -15.05 11.17
C TYR A 30 -20.88 -15.74 10.02
N ARG A 31 -21.24 -15.01 8.98
CA ARG A 31 -21.88 -15.50 7.75
C ARG A 31 -21.28 -14.79 6.55
N ASP A 32 -21.29 -15.44 5.38
CA ASP A 32 -20.78 -14.87 4.13
C ASP A 32 -21.41 -13.50 3.81
N ALA A 33 -22.71 -13.36 4.03
CA ALA A 33 -23.45 -12.11 3.83
C ALA A 33 -23.02 -10.96 4.75
N HIS A 34 -22.21 -11.21 5.77
CA HIS A 34 -21.64 -10.17 6.62
C HIS A 34 -20.34 -9.57 6.05
N HIS A 35 -19.74 -10.20 5.04
CA HIS A 35 -18.54 -9.70 4.38
C HIS A 35 -18.89 -8.77 3.21
N PRO A 36 -17.97 -7.86 2.80
CA PRO A 36 -18.23 -6.94 1.71
C PRO A 36 -18.24 -7.64 0.35
N GLU A 37 -19.08 -7.18 -0.53
CA GLU A 37 -19.05 -7.60 -1.93
C GLU A 37 -17.94 -6.84 -2.66
N MET A 38 -16.97 -7.57 -3.25
CA MET A 38 -15.81 -7.00 -3.94
C MET A 38 -15.52 -7.75 -5.24
N ILE A 39 -15.06 -7.02 -6.26
CA ILE A 39 -14.47 -7.62 -7.46
C ILE A 39 -12.98 -7.33 -7.45
N ILE A 40 -12.16 -8.38 -7.49
CA ILE A 40 -10.71 -8.28 -7.49
C ILE A 40 -10.18 -8.68 -8.86
N TRP A 41 -9.54 -7.72 -9.56
CA TRP A 41 -8.89 -7.96 -10.83
C TRP A 41 -7.38 -8.08 -10.64
N GLN A 42 -6.82 -9.26 -10.88
CA GLN A 42 -5.37 -9.48 -10.85
C GLN A 42 -4.73 -8.95 -12.15
N ALA A 43 -4.38 -7.66 -12.18
CA ALA A 43 -3.85 -6.93 -13.34
C ALA A 43 -2.36 -7.22 -13.59
N THR A 44 -1.97 -8.49 -13.65
CA THR A 44 -0.57 -8.94 -13.72
C THR A 44 0.13 -8.61 -15.04
N GLN A 45 -0.62 -8.31 -16.11
CA GLN A 45 -0.08 -8.00 -17.43
C GLN A 45 0.12 -6.50 -17.68
N VAL A 46 -0.28 -5.65 -16.72
CA VAL A 46 -0.10 -4.20 -16.84
C VAL A 46 1.36 -3.83 -16.52
N PRO A 47 1.99 -2.91 -17.30
CA PRO A 47 3.38 -2.50 -17.09
C PRO A 47 3.72 -2.05 -15.67
N SER A 48 4.99 -2.16 -15.30
CA SER A 48 5.48 -1.81 -13.96
C SER A 48 5.35 -0.31 -13.68
N ARG A 49 4.68 0.05 -12.59
CA ARG A 49 4.49 1.43 -12.13
C ARG A 49 5.82 2.09 -11.73
N SER A 50 6.67 1.38 -11.00
CA SER A 50 8.01 1.87 -10.64
C SER A 50 8.87 2.13 -11.87
N MET A 51 8.97 1.15 -12.78
CA MET A 51 9.77 1.34 -14.01
C MET A 51 9.25 2.50 -14.86
N TYR A 52 7.94 2.71 -14.93
CA TYR A 52 7.36 3.88 -15.61
C TYR A 52 7.81 5.19 -14.97
N LEU A 53 7.71 5.34 -13.64
CA LEU A 53 8.13 6.55 -12.92
C LEU A 53 9.64 6.79 -12.99
N GLU A 54 10.41 5.73 -13.13
CA GLU A 54 11.86 5.79 -13.32
C GLU A 54 12.27 6.15 -14.77
N GLY A 55 11.31 6.16 -15.72
CA GLY A 55 11.55 6.40 -17.15
C GLY A 55 12.11 5.19 -17.89
N ARG A 56 11.91 3.98 -17.36
CA ARG A 56 12.46 2.70 -17.88
C ARG A 56 11.41 1.73 -18.38
N GLY A 57 10.14 2.11 -18.40
CA GLY A 57 9.03 1.22 -18.79
C GLY A 57 7.83 1.96 -19.37
N ASP A 58 6.94 1.18 -20.00
CA ASP A 58 5.71 1.69 -20.59
C ASP A 58 4.70 2.18 -19.54
N SER A 59 3.77 3.02 -19.98
CA SER A 59 2.70 3.53 -19.14
C SER A 59 1.73 2.43 -18.71
N PHE A 60 1.46 2.35 -17.42
CA PHE A 60 0.44 1.47 -16.83
C PHE A 60 -0.98 2.04 -16.93
N ILE A 61 -1.11 3.35 -17.18
CA ILE A 61 -2.37 4.08 -17.10
C ILE A 61 -3.44 3.53 -18.08
N PRO A 62 -3.13 3.27 -19.36
CA PRO A 62 -4.14 2.73 -20.29
C PRO A 62 -4.74 1.40 -19.81
N GLY A 63 -3.90 0.50 -19.31
CA GLY A 63 -4.35 -0.79 -18.79
C GLY A 63 -5.25 -0.65 -17.55
N TYR A 64 -4.92 0.27 -16.64
CA TYR A 64 -5.75 0.55 -15.47
C TYR A 64 -7.09 1.20 -15.83
N VAL A 65 -7.10 2.10 -16.80
CA VAL A 65 -8.35 2.69 -17.32
C VAL A 65 -9.27 1.62 -17.91
N GLU A 66 -8.72 0.70 -18.69
CA GLU A 66 -9.49 -0.41 -19.27
C GLU A 66 -10.10 -1.29 -18.18
N ILE A 67 -9.28 -1.72 -17.21
CA ILE A 67 -9.72 -2.55 -16.09
C ILE A 67 -10.76 -1.80 -15.24
N GLY A 68 -10.52 -0.53 -14.92
CA GLY A 68 -11.45 0.27 -14.13
C GLY A 68 -12.80 0.43 -14.80
N LYS A 69 -12.85 0.63 -16.13
CA LYS A 69 -14.10 0.67 -16.91
C LYS A 69 -14.84 -0.67 -16.87
N LYS A 70 -14.13 -1.79 -16.94
CA LYS A 70 -14.73 -3.13 -16.80
C LYS A 70 -15.32 -3.32 -15.41
N LEU A 71 -14.57 -2.96 -14.34
CA LEU A 71 -15.09 -3.01 -12.98
C LEU A 71 -16.34 -2.12 -12.79
N LYS A 72 -16.33 -0.92 -13.36
CA LYS A 72 -17.52 -0.05 -13.39
C LYS A 72 -18.70 -0.73 -14.09
N GLY A 73 -18.46 -1.36 -15.25
CA GLY A 73 -19.47 -2.11 -16.00
C GLY A 73 -20.03 -3.32 -15.23
N CYS A 74 -19.26 -3.88 -14.29
CA CYS A 74 -19.71 -4.94 -13.38
C CYS A 74 -20.47 -4.39 -12.16
N GLY A 75 -20.71 -3.07 -12.06
CA GLY A 75 -21.47 -2.46 -10.97
C GLY A 75 -20.63 -1.98 -9.78
N CYS A 76 -19.30 -1.94 -9.89
CA CYS A 76 -18.49 -1.28 -8.86
C CYS A 76 -18.80 0.21 -8.83
N THR A 77 -18.90 0.79 -7.63
CA THR A 77 -19.21 2.20 -7.39
C THR A 77 -18.01 2.99 -6.86
N GLU A 78 -16.99 2.32 -6.38
CA GLU A 78 -15.72 2.85 -5.91
C GLU A 78 -14.61 1.86 -6.22
N LEU A 79 -13.41 2.36 -6.48
CA LEU A 79 -12.24 1.54 -6.80
C LEU A 79 -11.13 1.72 -5.77
N CYS A 80 -10.23 0.75 -5.69
CA CYS A 80 -8.96 0.91 -5.01
C CYS A 80 -7.82 0.21 -5.78
N MET A 81 -6.59 0.60 -5.48
CA MET A 81 -5.39 0.04 -6.08
C MET A 81 -4.49 -0.57 -4.99
N CYS A 82 -4.17 -1.86 -5.14
CA CYS A 82 -3.26 -2.54 -4.24
C CYS A 82 -1.78 -2.22 -4.58
N CYS A 83 -1.47 -0.91 -4.72
CA CYS A 83 -0.13 -0.43 -5.09
C CYS A 83 0.03 1.06 -4.77
N ASN A 84 0.93 1.40 -3.85
CA ASN A 84 1.20 2.80 -3.50
C ASN A 84 1.66 3.62 -4.72
N THR A 85 2.57 3.08 -5.52
CA THR A 85 3.15 3.76 -6.69
C THR A 85 2.11 4.10 -7.77
N ALA A 86 1.04 3.30 -7.89
CA ALA A 86 -0.02 3.53 -8.88
C ALA A 86 -0.82 4.82 -8.60
N HIS A 87 -0.81 5.30 -7.36
CA HIS A 87 -1.51 6.53 -6.97
C HIS A 87 -0.95 7.80 -7.62
N TYR A 88 0.23 7.71 -8.27
CA TYR A 88 0.72 8.77 -9.16
C TYR A 88 -0.32 9.22 -10.19
N ALA A 89 -1.10 8.28 -10.71
CA ALA A 89 -2.08 8.54 -11.76
C ALA A 89 -3.53 8.64 -11.24
N ILE A 90 -3.75 8.68 -9.92
CA ILE A 90 -5.09 8.53 -9.33
C ILE A 90 -6.12 9.50 -9.93
N ARG A 91 -5.79 10.78 -10.08
CA ARG A 91 -6.69 11.80 -10.65
C ARG A 91 -7.04 11.51 -12.11
N GLU A 92 -6.04 11.18 -12.93
CA GLU A 92 -6.26 10.80 -14.33
C GLU A 92 -7.12 9.53 -14.45
N LEU A 93 -6.94 8.57 -13.55
CA LEU A 93 -7.73 7.35 -13.51
C LEU A 93 -9.19 7.65 -13.14
N GLU A 94 -9.43 8.46 -12.11
CA GLU A 94 -10.77 8.91 -11.71
C GLU A 94 -11.50 9.61 -12.86
N ASP A 95 -10.85 10.55 -13.51
CA ASP A 95 -11.42 11.32 -14.64
C ASP A 95 -11.77 10.40 -15.83
N ARG A 96 -10.86 9.48 -16.19
CA ARG A 96 -11.03 8.63 -17.38
C ARG A 96 -11.96 7.44 -17.17
N ILE A 97 -12.11 6.98 -15.93
CA ILE A 97 -12.99 5.86 -15.55
C ILE A 97 -14.36 6.40 -15.13
N GLY A 98 -14.37 7.55 -14.46
CA GLY A 98 -15.57 8.19 -13.89
C GLY A 98 -16.08 7.41 -12.67
N LEU A 99 -15.17 6.96 -11.80
CA LEU A 99 -15.42 6.43 -10.46
C LEU A 99 -14.39 7.00 -9.49
N PRO A 100 -14.77 7.23 -8.22
CA PRO A 100 -13.83 7.61 -7.17
C PRO A 100 -12.91 6.44 -6.80
N PHE A 101 -11.72 6.78 -6.31
CA PHE A 101 -10.77 5.83 -5.76
C PHE A 101 -10.55 6.06 -4.27
N ILE A 102 -10.41 4.98 -3.50
CA ILE A 102 -9.82 5.04 -2.17
C ILE A 102 -8.35 5.46 -2.35
N ASN A 103 -8.00 6.65 -1.88
CA ASN A 103 -6.64 7.16 -2.00
C ASN A 103 -5.78 6.65 -0.85
N LEU A 104 -5.07 5.55 -1.09
CA LEU A 104 -4.25 4.89 -0.10
C LEU A 104 -3.19 5.82 0.55
N LEU A 105 -2.58 6.72 -0.22
CA LEU A 105 -1.53 7.59 0.31
C LEU A 105 -2.11 8.66 1.26
N GLU A 106 -3.29 9.17 0.92
CA GLU A 106 -4.03 10.08 1.78
C GLU A 106 -4.44 9.39 3.08
N GLU A 107 -4.97 8.16 3.00
CA GLU A 107 -5.38 7.40 4.18
C GLU A 107 -4.19 7.06 5.10
N VAL A 108 -3.01 6.75 4.54
CA VAL A 108 -1.77 6.56 5.31
C VAL A 108 -1.37 7.85 6.02
N ALA A 109 -1.42 9.00 5.35
CA ALA A 109 -1.11 10.29 5.95
C ALA A 109 -2.11 10.65 7.07
N ARG A 110 -3.42 10.42 6.85
CA ARG A 110 -4.47 10.61 7.87
C ARG A 110 -4.27 9.68 9.09
N LYS A 111 -3.93 8.41 8.86
CA LYS A 111 -3.64 7.46 9.94
C LYS A 111 -2.45 7.93 10.78
N SER A 112 -1.37 8.36 10.13
CA SER A 112 -0.18 8.89 10.81
C SER A 112 -0.50 10.16 11.61
N SER A 113 -1.26 11.10 11.04
CA SER A 113 -1.71 12.31 11.74
C SER A 113 -2.53 12.00 12.99
N ARG A 114 -3.44 11.02 12.92
CA ARG A 114 -4.24 10.59 14.10
C ARG A 114 -3.39 10.00 15.24
N LEU A 115 -2.20 9.48 14.94
CA LEU A 115 -1.25 9.00 15.94
C LEU A 115 -0.48 10.14 16.62
N GLY A 116 -0.58 11.38 16.11
CA GLY A 116 0.12 12.56 16.64
C GLY A 116 1.64 12.55 16.40
N VAL A 117 2.11 11.74 15.47
CA VAL A 117 3.54 11.56 15.15
C VAL A 117 4.06 12.70 14.26
N ARG A 118 5.37 12.98 14.33
CA ARG A 118 6.01 14.10 13.64
C ARG A 118 7.14 13.69 12.72
N ARG A 119 7.90 12.65 13.08
CA ARG A 119 9.10 12.20 12.38
C ARG A 119 8.89 10.78 11.88
N ILE A 120 8.58 10.66 10.61
CA ILE A 120 8.07 9.41 10.03
C ILE A 120 9.15 8.78 9.16
N GLY A 121 9.64 7.61 9.58
CA GLY A 121 10.53 6.78 8.78
C GLY A 121 9.77 6.11 7.63
N MET A 122 10.21 6.33 6.39
CA MET A 122 9.51 5.83 5.20
C MET A 122 10.24 4.69 4.53
N MET A 123 9.59 3.54 4.37
CA MET A 123 10.03 2.47 3.49
C MET A 123 9.14 2.41 2.25
N CYS A 124 9.64 2.84 1.09
CA CYS A 124 8.89 2.81 -0.16
C CYS A 124 9.78 2.58 -1.38
N SER A 125 9.18 2.35 -2.55
CA SER A 125 9.92 2.15 -3.80
C SER A 125 10.63 3.43 -4.26
N ASP A 126 11.74 3.26 -4.98
CA ASP A 126 12.52 4.37 -5.55
C ASP A 126 11.69 5.27 -6.46
N GLY A 127 10.83 4.67 -7.31
CA GLY A 127 9.97 5.45 -8.20
C GLY A 127 8.99 6.34 -7.45
N LEU A 128 8.42 5.86 -6.34
CA LEU A 128 7.49 6.65 -5.51
C LEU A 128 8.22 7.79 -4.79
N ARG A 129 9.39 7.49 -4.20
CA ARG A 129 10.25 8.48 -3.55
C ARG A 129 10.69 9.57 -4.52
N LYS A 130 11.12 9.21 -5.74
CA LYS A 130 11.61 10.14 -6.77
C LYS A 130 10.59 11.21 -7.13
N VAL A 131 9.30 10.88 -7.14
CA VAL A 131 8.23 11.82 -7.51
C VAL A 131 7.62 12.55 -6.31
N GLY A 132 8.09 12.29 -5.09
CA GLY A 132 7.65 12.98 -3.88
C GLY A 132 6.15 12.81 -3.57
N LEU A 133 5.59 11.65 -3.87
CA LEU A 133 4.14 11.47 -3.84
C LEU A 133 3.60 11.41 -2.40
N TYR A 134 4.34 10.80 -1.47
CA TYR A 134 3.96 10.81 -0.06
C TYR A 134 4.11 12.19 0.57
N GLU A 135 5.15 12.95 0.20
CA GLU A 135 5.38 14.31 0.68
C GLU A 135 4.18 15.20 0.41
N GLN A 136 3.58 15.11 -0.79
CA GLN A 136 2.41 15.89 -1.16
C GLN A 136 1.23 15.62 -0.21
N TRP A 137 0.95 14.35 0.09
CA TRP A 137 -0.16 13.98 0.95
C TRP A 137 0.09 14.30 2.41
N PHE A 138 1.29 14.02 2.93
CA PHE A 138 1.64 14.37 4.30
C PHE A 138 1.61 15.87 4.51
N GLN A 139 2.15 16.66 3.57
CA GLN A 139 2.09 18.14 3.61
C GLN A 139 0.65 18.66 3.57
N THR A 140 -0.24 18.01 2.85
CA THR A 140 -1.65 18.41 2.76
C THR A 140 -2.42 18.11 4.04
N ILE A 141 -2.16 16.95 4.66
CA ILE A 141 -2.89 16.48 5.84
C ILE A 141 -2.37 17.14 7.12
N ASP A 142 -1.06 17.19 7.32
CA ASP A 142 -0.42 17.85 8.45
C ASP A 142 0.99 18.32 8.08
N PRO A 143 1.17 19.64 7.80
CA PRO A 143 2.46 20.20 7.41
C PRO A 143 3.57 20.09 8.46
N SER A 144 3.23 19.70 9.68
CA SER A 144 4.21 19.52 10.76
C SER A 144 4.92 18.17 10.71
N MET A 145 4.35 17.19 10.00
CA MET A 145 4.97 15.89 9.79
C MET A 145 6.18 15.99 8.84
N ARG A 146 7.24 15.26 9.15
CA ARG A 146 8.49 15.19 8.37
C ARG A 146 8.78 13.75 7.99
N LEU A 147 8.96 13.50 6.71
CA LEU A 147 9.34 12.19 6.19
C LEU A 147 10.86 12.03 6.23
N ILE A 148 11.31 10.93 6.79
CA ILE A 148 12.71 10.54 6.92
C ILE A 148 12.92 9.30 6.05
N TYR A 149 13.65 9.45 4.98
CA TYR A 149 13.96 8.35 4.07
C TYR A 149 15.30 7.70 4.39
N PRO A 150 15.45 6.42 4.12
CA PRO A 150 16.74 5.75 4.15
C PRO A 150 17.77 6.49 3.30
N ASN A 151 19.06 6.46 3.71
CA ASN A 151 20.15 6.90 2.84
C ASN A 151 20.26 5.95 1.61
N GLU A 152 21.13 6.26 0.66
CA GLU A 152 21.26 5.50 -0.59
C GLU A 152 21.55 4.02 -0.38
N ASP A 153 22.40 3.67 0.59
CA ASP A 153 22.78 2.27 0.83
C ASP A 153 21.65 1.48 1.49
N VAL A 154 20.96 2.07 2.46
CA VAL A 154 19.80 1.44 3.11
C VAL A 154 18.60 1.41 2.15
N GLN A 155 18.45 2.38 1.26
CA GLN A 155 17.41 2.35 0.23
C GLN A 155 17.60 1.18 -0.76
N LYS A 156 18.86 0.79 -1.07
CA LYS A 156 19.12 -0.43 -1.84
C LYS A 156 18.59 -1.69 -1.14
N LEU A 157 18.67 -1.75 0.20
CA LEU A 157 18.08 -2.84 0.98
C LEU A 157 16.55 -2.81 0.92
N VAL A 158 15.92 -1.62 0.96
CA VAL A 158 14.45 -1.50 0.77
C VAL A 158 14.05 -2.06 -0.59
N THR A 159 14.75 -1.66 -1.66
CA THR A 159 14.48 -2.12 -3.02
C THR A 159 14.68 -3.63 -3.16
N LEU A 160 15.78 -4.16 -2.59
CA LEU A 160 16.05 -5.60 -2.55
C LEU A 160 14.94 -6.36 -1.80
N GLY A 161 14.57 -5.89 -0.60
CA GLY A 161 13.50 -6.49 0.19
C GLY A 161 12.16 -6.52 -0.53
N ILE A 162 11.78 -5.44 -1.23
CA ILE A 162 10.56 -5.39 -2.06
C ILE A 162 10.63 -6.39 -3.22
N CYS A 163 11.77 -6.50 -3.90
CA CYS A 163 11.96 -7.49 -4.97
C CYS A 163 11.88 -8.92 -4.44
N ASN A 164 12.51 -9.19 -3.31
CA ASN A 164 12.53 -10.52 -2.69
C ASN A 164 11.16 -10.91 -2.12
N ALA A 165 10.38 -9.97 -1.60
CA ALA A 165 9.01 -10.20 -1.14
C ALA A 165 8.10 -10.76 -2.26
N LYS A 166 8.28 -10.30 -3.50
CA LYS A 166 7.56 -10.86 -4.68
C LYS A 166 7.95 -12.29 -5.01
N ASN A 167 9.10 -12.74 -4.55
CA ASN A 167 9.68 -14.05 -4.82
C ASN A 167 9.97 -14.82 -3.52
N LEU A 168 9.23 -14.56 -2.46
CA LEU A 168 9.49 -15.05 -1.10
C LEU A 168 9.87 -16.53 -1.02
N LYS A 169 9.17 -17.38 -1.78
CA LYS A 169 9.41 -18.83 -1.78
C LYS A 169 10.74 -19.27 -2.39
N ARG A 170 11.52 -18.34 -2.95
CA ARG A 170 12.88 -18.62 -3.45
C ARG A 170 13.94 -18.43 -2.38
N TYR A 171 13.59 -17.90 -1.23
CA TYR A 171 14.54 -17.58 -0.16
C TYR A 171 14.30 -18.47 1.05
N ASP A 172 15.39 -18.99 1.61
CA ASP A 172 15.38 -19.61 2.93
C ASP A 172 15.18 -18.52 3.98
N ASN A 173 14.37 -18.78 4.99
CA ASN A 173 14.08 -17.85 6.08
C ASN A 173 15.31 -17.54 6.96
N LYS A 174 16.40 -18.29 6.82
CA LYS A 174 17.69 -18.03 7.45
C LYS A 174 18.65 -17.21 6.57
N SER A 175 18.24 -16.91 5.33
CA SER A 175 19.05 -16.12 4.41
C SER A 175 19.11 -14.65 4.85
N ASP A 176 20.27 -14.03 4.71
CA ASP A 176 20.45 -12.58 4.84
C ASP A 176 19.70 -11.76 3.77
N GLN A 177 19.21 -12.44 2.73
CA GLN A 177 18.35 -11.86 1.68
C GLN A 177 16.86 -12.10 1.93
N TYR A 178 16.49 -12.73 3.05
CA TYR A 178 15.09 -12.94 3.37
C TYR A 178 14.41 -11.59 3.65
N PRO A 179 13.29 -11.26 2.99
CA PRO A 179 12.77 -9.89 3.02
C PRO A 179 12.38 -9.41 4.41
N GLU A 180 11.85 -10.26 5.28
CA GLU A 180 11.52 -9.89 6.66
C GLU A 180 12.77 -9.46 7.43
N TYR A 181 13.90 -10.17 7.25
CA TYR A 181 15.18 -9.80 7.86
C TYR A 181 15.68 -8.44 7.32
N LEU A 182 15.59 -8.23 6.00
CA LEU A 182 15.98 -6.96 5.40
C LEU A 182 15.15 -5.79 5.97
N PHE A 183 13.83 -5.96 6.06
CA PHE A 183 12.95 -4.91 6.60
C PHE A 183 13.20 -4.66 8.09
N SER A 184 13.56 -5.66 8.87
CA SER A 184 13.95 -5.48 10.28
C SER A 184 15.19 -4.60 10.40
N LEU A 185 16.24 -4.86 9.60
CA LEU A 185 17.45 -4.04 9.58
C LEU A 185 17.17 -2.58 9.20
N ILE A 186 16.25 -2.37 8.24
CA ILE A 186 15.86 -1.03 7.80
C ILE A 186 15.08 -0.31 8.91
N CYS A 187 14.19 -1.01 9.60
CA CYS A 187 13.48 -0.44 10.75
C CYS A 187 14.45 -0.04 11.87
N ASP A 188 15.44 -0.88 12.19
CA ASP A 188 16.48 -0.56 13.19
C ASP A 188 17.32 0.67 12.78
N TRP A 189 17.64 0.78 11.49
CA TRP A 189 18.32 1.96 10.97
C TRP A 189 17.45 3.22 11.09
N LEU A 190 16.15 3.12 10.77
CA LEU A 190 15.20 4.25 10.89
C LEU A 190 15.06 4.71 12.35
N LEU A 191 15.03 3.80 13.32
CA LEU A 191 15.01 4.16 14.74
C LEU A 191 16.23 5.01 15.14
N GLN A 192 17.42 4.72 14.57
CA GLN A 192 18.61 5.53 14.80
C GLN A 192 18.51 6.95 14.23
N GLN A 193 17.52 7.22 13.38
CA GLN A 193 17.22 8.57 12.84
C GLN A 193 16.20 9.34 13.69
N ASP A 194 15.91 8.87 14.90
CA ASP A 194 14.99 9.54 15.84
C ASP A 194 13.58 9.72 15.25
N VAL A 195 13.05 8.66 14.62
CA VAL A 195 11.67 8.62 14.13
C VAL A 195 10.71 8.20 15.23
N ASP A 196 9.51 8.75 15.21
CA ASP A 196 8.43 8.43 16.15
C ASP A 196 7.30 7.59 15.51
N CYS A 197 7.45 7.26 14.23
CA CYS A 197 6.61 6.34 13.49
C CYS A 197 7.39 5.74 12.31
N ILE A 198 7.08 4.52 11.92
CA ILE A 198 7.59 3.92 10.68
C ILE A 198 6.40 3.62 9.76
N VAL A 199 6.51 3.95 8.47
CA VAL A 199 5.51 3.65 7.45
C VAL A 199 6.05 2.64 6.45
N GLY A 200 5.38 1.50 6.34
CA GLY A 200 5.54 0.53 5.26
C GLY A 200 4.78 1.00 4.01
N GLY A 201 5.38 1.91 3.24
CA GLY A 201 4.79 2.60 2.10
C GLY A 201 4.87 1.81 0.78
N CYS A 202 4.88 0.49 0.86
CA CYS A 202 4.79 -0.41 -0.29
C CYS A 202 4.00 -1.67 0.10
N THR A 203 2.96 -1.98 -0.65
CA THR A 203 2.09 -3.13 -0.36
C THR A 203 2.78 -4.49 -0.46
N ASP A 204 3.90 -4.58 -1.19
CA ASP A 204 4.69 -5.81 -1.22
C ASP A 204 5.43 -6.06 0.11
N ILE A 205 5.76 -5.02 0.87
CA ILE A 205 6.30 -5.15 2.24
C ILE A 205 5.28 -5.85 3.13
N SER A 206 4.04 -5.41 3.06
CA SER A 206 2.92 -5.93 3.87
C SER A 206 2.65 -7.43 3.67
N ALA A 207 3.03 -7.97 2.52
CA ALA A 207 2.86 -9.40 2.23
C ALA A 207 3.76 -10.29 3.11
N VAL A 208 4.83 -9.76 3.68
CA VAL A 208 5.85 -10.51 4.42
C VAL A 208 6.24 -9.87 5.75
N PHE A 209 6.00 -8.56 5.93
CA PHE A 209 6.40 -7.80 7.11
C PHE A 209 5.33 -6.76 7.44
N CYS A 210 4.60 -6.99 8.53
CA CYS A 210 3.47 -6.17 8.93
C CYS A 210 3.32 -6.14 10.46
N PRO A 211 4.34 -5.65 11.21
CA PRO A 211 4.21 -5.49 12.64
C PRO A 211 3.25 -4.34 12.97
N THR A 212 2.67 -4.32 14.15
CA THR A 212 1.91 -3.16 14.66
C THR A 212 2.81 -2.09 15.26
N LYS A 213 3.96 -2.50 15.75
CA LYS A 213 5.03 -1.66 16.29
C LYS A 213 6.37 -2.26 15.96
N TRP A 214 7.40 -1.42 15.87
CA TRP A 214 8.79 -1.85 15.89
C TRP A 214 9.44 -1.30 17.14
N HIS A 215 9.85 -2.19 18.04
CA HIS A 215 10.06 -1.83 19.45
C HIS A 215 8.86 -1.04 19.99
N ASP A 216 9.07 0.16 20.51
CA ASP A 216 8.00 1.01 21.07
C ASP A 216 7.39 1.99 20.04
N VAL A 217 7.95 2.03 18.83
CA VAL A 217 7.54 2.96 17.78
C VAL A 217 6.39 2.37 16.95
N PRO A 218 5.27 3.09 16.75
CA PRO A 218 4.18 2.65 15.89
C PRO A 218 4.64 2.34 14.47
N TYR A 219 4.10 1.27 13.89
CA TYR A 219 4.29 0.93 12.49
C TYR A 219 2.97 1.06 11.75
N VAL A 220 2.93 1.88 10.72
CA VAL A 220 1.78 2.07 9.84
C VAL A 220 1.99 1.29 8.55
N ASP A 221 1.24 0.22 8.39
CA ASP A 221 1.27 -0.60 7.20
C ASP A 221 0.25 -0.12 6.17
N SER A 222 0.71 0.23 4.97
CA SER A 222 -0.17 0.81 3.95
C SER A 222 -1.27 -0.15 3.48
N LEU A 223 -1.01 -1.45 3.43
CA LEU A 223 -2.03 -2.42 3.02
C LEU A 223 -3.10 -2.62 4.09
N THR A 224 -2.71 -2.63 5.36
CA THR A 224 -3.65 -2.65 6.49
C THR A 224 -4.52 -1.40 6.49
N VAL A 225 -3.95 -0.22 6.22
CA VAL A 225 -4.70 1.03 6.08
C VAL A 225 -5.71 0.93 4.93
N LEU A 226 -5.34 0.33 3.79
CA LEU A 226 -6.29 0.10 2.69
C LEU A 226 -7.44 -0.81 3.11
N ALA A 227 -7.14 -1.89 3.83
CA ALA A 227 -8.18 -2.82 4.33
C ALA A 227 -9.13 -2.14 5.33
N GLU A 228 -8.58 -1.34 6.26
CA GLU A 228 -9.36 -0.50 7.20
C GLU A 228 -10.28 0.46 6.43
N SER A 229 -9.76 1.12 5.39
CA SER A 229 -10.51 2.06 4.56
C SER A 229 -11.63 1.38 3.78
N ILE A 230 -11.42 0.17 3.28
CA ILE A 230 -12.46 -0.65 2.65
C ILE A 230 -13.53 -0.99 3.70
N TYR A 231 -13.11 -1.45 4.89
CA TYR A 231 -14.02 -1.80 5.97
C TYR A 231 -14.92 -0.61 6.36
N GLU A 232 -14.35 0.56 6.63
CA GLU A 232 -15.10 1.76 7.02
C GLU A 232 -16.16 2.15 5.98
N ARG A 233 -15.85 2.07 4.68
CA ARG A 233 -16.77 2.41 3.59
C ARG A 233 -17.88 1.39 3.38
N THR A 234 -17.62 0.12 3.66
CA THR A 234 -18.56 -0.97 3.37
C THR A 234 -19.37 -1.41 4.59
N HIS A 235 -18.86 -1.17 5.81
CA HIS A 235 -19.56 -1.49 7.04
C HIS A 235 -20.68 -0.48 7.33
N ASN A 236 -20.44 0.81 7.18
CA ASN A 236 -21.41 1.88 7.44
C ASN A 236 -22.57 1.95 6.43
N THR A 237 -22.46 1.28 5.29
CA THR A 237 -23.54 1.23 4.29
C THR A 237 -24.58 0.13 4.54
N ARG A 238 -24.39 -0.68 5.59
CA ARG A 238 -25.27 -1.82 5.93
C ARG A 238 -26.12 -1.64 7.18
N THR A 239 -25.94 -0.50 7.90
CA THR A 239 -26.81 -0.05 8.98
C THR A 239 -27.89 0.87 8.43
#